data_1d27886192e0803aadc4a6b102efe32b
#
_entry.id   1d27886192e0803aadc4a6b102efe32b
#
_cell.length_a   1.000
_cell.length_b   1.000
_cell.length_c   1.000
_cell.angle_alpha   90.00
_cell.angle_beta   90.00
_cell.angle_gamma   90.00
#
_symmetry.space_group_name_H-M   'P 1'
#
loop_
_entity.id
_entity.type
_entity.pdbx_description
1 polymer ?
#
loop_
_entity_poly.entity_id
_entity_poly.type
_entity_poly.pdbx_seq_one_letter_code
_entity_poly.pdbx_strand_id
1 'polypeptide(L)'
;MRRILSAVAIVAVTAGIAACGSSSSSSPGSGSGSAAAASCSNSGIQPELFQKGQLTVATDKPVYPPWFENNNPANGQGYESAVASAIAKQLGFKPSQVKWAYEPFNASYAPGPKKFDFDINEISYTPQRATAVTFSSSYYDVQQALVALKNGPISAKHTPADLKAYIYGDQVGTTSLAFITSEIQPTAQPKVFQTLNDVKSALQTHQIDALVTDTPTAQYISSSEIPGTEMVAQFPSTGEHYGLLLAKGNPLVTCVNKAIATLKSDGTLQQLQKKYLQTYLSVPTIQP
;
A
#
# COMPACT_ATOMS: atom_id res chain seq x y z
N MET A 1 25.39 -47.69 -32.29
CA MET A 1 26.63 -48.23 -32.85
C MET A 1 27.63 -47.11 -33.11
N ARG A 2 28.82 -47.35 -32.75
CA ARG A 2 30.10 -46.65 -32.87
C ARG A 2 30.48 -45.71 -31.72
N ARG A 3 31.30 -46.36 -30.87
CA ARG A 3 32.33 -45.83 -29.99
C ARG A 3 33.55 -45.42 -30.81
N ILE A 4 34.36 -44.45 -30.35
CA ILE A 4 35.84 -44.37 -30.41
C ILE A 4 36.20 -43.27 -29.42
N LEU A 5 36.79 -43.46 -28.36
CA LEU A 5 38.02 -43.79 -27.64
C LEU A 5 39.29 -43.01 -28.12
N SER A 6 39.87 -42.36 -27.12
CA SER A 6 41.31 -42.20 -26.77
C SER A 6 42.09 -41.06 -27.45
N ALA A 7 42.77 -40.22 -26.67
CA ALA A 7 44.12 -40.45 -26.23
C ALA A 7 44.64 -39.41 -25.22
N VAL A 8 45.31 -39.93 -24.22
CA VAL A 8 46.14 -39.31 -23.17
C VAL A 8 47.51 -38.93 -23.77
N ALA A 9 48.05 -37.79 -23.39
CA ALA A 9 49.49 -37.54 -23.46
C ALA A 9 49.93 -36.76 -22.21
N ILE A 10 50.68 -37.44 -21.38
CA ILE A 10 51.46 -36.95 -20.25
C ILE A 10 52.87 -36.61 -20.77
N VAL A 11 53.37 -35.42 -20.45
CA VAL A 11 54.85 -35.20 -20.44
C VAL A 11 55.18 -34.35 -19.22
N ALA A 12 56.12 -34.88 -18.45
CA ALA A 12 56.62 -34.36 -17.19
C ALA A 12 57.99 -33.64 -17.38
N VAL A 13 58.29 -32.83 -16.37
CA VAL A 13 59.65 -32.49 -15.83
C VAL A 13 60.46 -31.43 -16.56
N THR A 14 60.74 -30.29 -15.89
CA THR A 14 62.01 -30.09 -15.20
C THR A 14 62.02 -28.85 -14.30
N ALA A 15 62.66 -28.97 -13.17
CA ALA A 15 62.91 -27.95 -12.18
C ALA A 15 64.01 -26.96 -12.62
N GLY A 16 63.92 -25.70 -12.25
CA GLY A 16 64.96 -24.69 -12.33
C GLY A 16 64.75 -23.65 -11.22
N ILE A 17 65.69 -23.70 -10.27
CA ILE A 17 65.85 -22.75 -9.16
C ILE A 17 66.74 -21.60 -9.66
N ALA A 18 66.34 -20.34 -9.41
CA ALA A 18 67.15 -19.29 -8.83
C ALA A 18 66.65 -17.88 -8.90
N ALA A 19 66.82 -17.18 -7.85
CA ALA A 19 67.26 -15.79 -7.65
C ALA A 19 66.21 -14.73 -7.40
N CYS A 20 66.32 -14.12 -6.25
CA CYS A 20 65.72 -12.93 -5.70
C CYS A 20 65.69 -11.73 -6.67
N GLY A 21 64.54 -11.06 -6.74
CA GLY A 21 64.40 -9.73 -7.31
C GLY A 21 63.21 -9.07 -6.70
N SER A 22 63.43 -8.18 -5.73
CA SER A 22 62.36 -7.32 -5.14
C SER A 22 61.92 -6.31 -6.19
N SER A 23 60.73 -6.48 -6.68
CA SER A 23 60.02 -5.41 -7.40
C SER A 23 58.58 -5.45 -6.96
N SER A 24 58.19 -4.37 -6.29
CA SER A 24 56.83 -4.02 -5.91
C SER A 24 55.92 -3.90 -7.12
N SER A 25 55.20 -4.95 -7.43
CA SER A 25 54.09 -4.89 -8.39
C SER A 25 52.80 -4.69 -7.61
N SER A 26 52.28 -3.48 -7.70
CA SER A 26 50.91 -3.14 -7.36
C SER A 26 49.93 -4.00 -8.14
N SER A 27 49.36 -4.99 -7.54
CA SER A 27 48.21 -5.71 -8.05
C SER A 27 47.03 -4.74 -8.13
N PRO A 28 46.28 -4.68 -9.24
CA PRO A 28 45.00 -3.99 -9.26
C PRO A 28 44.07 -4.83 -8.38
N GLY A 29 43.80 -4.35 -7.16
CA GLY A 29 42.76 -4.86 -6.32
C GLY A 29 41.45 -4.79 -7.07
N SER A 30 40.86 -5.96 -7.34
CA SER A 30 39.46 -6.06 -7.68
C SER A 30 38.68 -5.48 -6.52
N GLY A 31 38.41 -4.18 -6.61
CA GLY A 31 37.44 -3.49 -5.74
C GLY A 31 36.07 -4.07 -6.03
N SER A 32 35.70 -5.10 -5.27
CA SER A 32 34.27 -5.33 -5.02
C SER A 32 33.75 -4.06 -4.37
N GLY A 33 33.22 -3.16 -5.19
CA GLY A 33 32.50 -1.99 -4.73
C GLY A 33 31.31 -2.50 -3.93
N SER A 34 31.47 -2.63 -2.62
CA SER A 34 30.35 -2.60 -1.70
C SER A 34 29.67 -1.27 -1.99
N ALA A 35 28.56 -1.31 -2.74
CA ALA A 35 27.68 -0.17 -2.85
C ALA A 35 27.34 0.23 -1.41
N ALA A 36 27.90 1.35 -0.96
CA ALA A 36 27.60 1.90 0.35
C ALA A 36 26.09 1.97 0.43
N ALA A 37 25.48 1.28 1.40
CA ALA A 37 24.04 1.32 1.60
C ALA A 37 23.64 2.79 1.68
N ALA A 38 22.82 3.24 0.72
CA ALA A 38 22.41 4.64 0.62
C ALA A 38 21.89 5.09 1.98
N SER A 39 22.40 6.21 2.47
CA SER A 39 21.94 6.78 3.74
C SER A 39 20.48 7.16 3.56
N CYS A 40 19.62 6.70 4.46
CA CYS A 40 18.18 7.07 4.45
C CYS A 40 17.91 8.49 4.97
N SER A 41 18.91 9.36 4.94
CA SER A 41 18.72 10.80 5.17
C SER A 41 18.31 11.52 3.89
N ASN A 42 17.69 12.67 4.00
CA ASN A 42 17.30 13.51 2.87
C ASN A 42 18.43 13.66 1.83
N SER A 43 19.68 13.94 2.28
CA SER A 43 20.82 14.05 1.37
C SER A 43 21.19 12.74 0.67
N GLY A 44 20.99 11.59 1.31
CA GLY A 44 21.35 10.28 0.78
C GLY A 44 20.37 9.74 -0.26
N ILE A 45 19.11 10.16 -0.21
CA ILE A 45 18.04 9.65 -1.09
C ILE A 45 17.72 10.57 -2.27
N GLN A 46 18.46 11.67 -2.45
CA GLN A 46 18.22 12.64 -3.54
C GLN A 46 18.20 12.04 -4.96
N PRO A 47 19.03 11.04 -5.30
CA PRO A 47 19.00 10.42 -6.64
C PRO A 47 17.72 9.65 -6.93
N GLU A 48 16.97 9.24 -5.90
CA GLU A 48 15.83 8.36 -5.97
C GLU A 48 14.50 9.11 -5.98
N LEU A 49 14.57 10.43 -5.71
CA LEU A 49 13.39 11.28 -5.67
C LEU A 49 12.90 11.67 -7.06
N PHE A 50 11.58 11.74 -7.22
CA PHE A 50 10.94 12.29 -8.41
C PHE A 50 11.42 13.71 -8.71
N GLN A 51 11.53 14.54 -7.68
CA GLN A 51 12.12 15.88 -7.78
C GLN A 51 13.15 16.11 -6.67
N LYS A 52 14.38 16.43 -7.05
CA LYS A 52 15.43 16.71 -6.09
C LYS A 52 15.04 17.84 -5.13
N GLY A 53 15.38 17.67 -3.85
CA GLY A 53 15.16 18.68 -2.81
C GLY A 53 13.77 18.65 -2.18
N GLN A 54 12.83 17.87 -2.72
CA GLN A 54 11.47 17.74 -2.18
C GLN A 54 10.98 16.29 -2.23
N LEU A 55 10.12 15.94 -1.29
CA LEU A 55 9.40 14.68 -1.25
C LEU A 55 8.01 14.90 -1.86
N THR A 56 7.72 14.24 -2.96
CA THR A 56 6.41 14.32 -3.62
C THR A 56 5.56 13.15 -3.18
N VAL A 57 4.52 13.43 -2.41
CA VAL A 57 3.54 12.45 -1.93
C VAL A 57 2.28 12.56 -2.76
N ALA A 58 1.79 11.44 -3.28
CA ALA A 58 0.54 11.41 -4.04
C ALA A 58 -0.62 10.92 -3.19
N THR A 59 -1.83 11.34 -3.56
CA THR A 59 -3.11 10.82 -3.08
C THR A 59 -4.21 11.18 -4.07
N ASP A 60 -5.40 10.59 -3.92
CA ASP A 60 -6.59 10.93 -4.72
C ASP A 60 -7.20 12.27 -4.31
N LYS A 61 -8.25 12.70 -5.01
CA LYS A 61 -9.02 13.91 -4.71
C LYS A 61 -10.48 13.73 -5.15
N PRO A 62 -11.46 14.07 -4.30
CA PRO A 62 -11.32 14.57 -2.92
C PRO A 62 -10.85 13.52 -1.94
N VAL A 63 -10.20 13.95 -0.85
CA VAL A 63 -9.80 13.10 0.28
C VAL A 63 -10.75 13.28 1.46
N TYR A 64 -10.98 12.21 2.23
CA TYR A 64 -12.01 12.16 3.27
C TYR A 64 -11.48 11.75 4.65
N PRO A 65 -12.17 12.18 5.73
CA PRO A 65 -11.97 11.59 7.04
C PRO A 65 -12.29 10.07 7.04
N PRO A 66 -11.65 9.31 7.92
CA PRO A 66 -10.68 9.71 8.92
C PRO A 66 -9.23 9.73 8.39
N TRP A 67 -9.03 9.46 7.11
CA TRP A 67 -7.72 9.36 6.46
C TRP A 67 -7.08 10.73 6.26
N PHE A 68 -7.86 11.69 5.85
CA PHE A 68 -7.50 13.08 5.66
C PHE A 68 -8.59 14.01 6.19
N GLU A 69 -8.21 15.16 6.72
CA GLU A 69 -9.17 16.14 7.24
C GLU A 69 -9.29 17.36 6.33
N ASN A 70 -10.51 17.90 6.25
CA ASN A 70 -10.82 19.14 5.53
C ASN A 70 -10.45 19.12 4.03
N ASN A 71 -10.50 17.94 3.38
CA ASN A 71 -10.08 17.74 1.99
C ASN A 71 -8.69 18.36 1.70
N ASN A 72 -7.77 18.27 2.68
CA ASN A 72 -6.44 18.84 2.58
C ASN A 72 -5.38 17.84 3.06
N PRO A 73 -4.71 17.12 2.17
CA PRO A 73 -3.71 16.13 2.54
C PRO A 73 -2.45 16.74 3.18
N ALA A 74 -2.18 18.05 2.97
CA ALA A 74 -0.96 18.70 3.45
C ALA A 74 -1.06 19.21 4.89
N ASN A 75 -2.22 19.13 5.55
CA ASN A 75 -2.43 19.74 6.86
C ASN A 75 -1.93 18.87 8.04
N GLY A 76 -1.47 17.63 7.79
CA GLY A 76 -1.02 16.71 8.83
C GLY A 76 -2.16 16.16 9.71
N GLN A 77 -3.43 16.36 9.29
CA GLN A 77 -4.60 15.87 10.01
C GLN A 77 -5.28 14.74 9.25
N GLY A 78 -5.80 13.76 9.98
CA GLY A 78 -6.21 12.47 9.46
C GLY A 78 -5.07 11.45 9.50
N TYR A 79 -5.42 10.17 9.47
CA TYR A 79 -4.46 9.11 9.69
C TYR A 79 -3.36 9.09 8.62
N GLU A 80 -3.71 9.06 7.35
CA GLU A 80 -2.75 8.97 6.25
C GLU A 80 -1.93 10.26 6.08
N SER A 81 -2.56 11.44 6.23
CA SER A 81 -1.83 12.71 6.23
C SER A 81 -0.76 12.75 7.33
N ALA A 82 -1.09 12.27 8.53
CA ALA A 82 -0.17 12.21 9.66
C ALA A 82 0.93 11.16 9.46
N VAL A 83 0.59 9.98 8.91
CA VAL A 83 1.58 8.93 8.57
C VAL A 83 2.57 9.43 7.54
N ALA A 84 2.10 10.04 6.45
CA ALA A 84 2.97 10.63 5.42
C ALA A 84 3.91 11.69 6.01
N SER A 85 3.39 12.56 6.87
CA SER A 85 4.17 13.58 7.57
C SER A 85 5.23 12.98 8.48
N ALA A 86 4.90 11.90 9.21
CA ALA A 86 5.83 11.19 10.09
C ALA A 86 6.94 10.50 9.29
N ILE A 87 6.61 9.85 8.18
CA ILE A 87 7.59 9.24 7.27
C ILE A 87 8.51 10.31 6.66
N ALA A 88 7.96 11.42 6.16
CA ALA A 88 8.75 12.53 5.64
C ALA A 88 9.76 13.05 6.68
N LYS A 89 9.33 13.19 7.93
CA LYS A 89 10.21 13.59 9.05
C LYS A 89 11.31 12.57 9.31
N GLN A 90 11.01 11.26 9.30
CA GLN A 90 12.01 10.19 9.45
C GLN A 90 13.04 10.19 8.31
N LEU A 91 12.62 10.55 7.10
CA LEU A 91 13.51 10.72 5.94
C LEU A 91 14.27 12.06 5.94
N GLY A 92 14.06 12.92 6.94
CA GLY A 92 14.77 14.19 7.13
C GLY A 92 14.23 15.36 6.32
N PHE A 93 12.99 15.28 5.82
CA PHE A 93 12.33 16.40 5.15
C PHE A 93 11.64 17.35 6.14
N LYS A 94 11.78 18.67 5.89
CA LYS A 94 10.96 19.67 6.55
C LYS A 94 9.55 19.70 5.91
N PRO A 95 8.52 20.15 6.63
CA PRO A 95 7.17 20.25 6.06
C PRO A 95 7.10 21.06 4.76
N SER A 96 7.90 22.11 4.62
CA SER A 96 7.98 22.94 3.41
C SER A 96 8.57 22.23 2.20
N GLN A 97 9.26 21.12 2.41
CA GLN A 97 9.86 20.29 1.36
C GLN A 97 8.94 19.12 0.93
N VAL A 98 7.82 18.91 1.61
CA VAL A 98 6.81 17.93 1.22
C VAL A 98 5.83 18.57 0.24
N LYS A 99 5.65 17.97 -0.92
CA LYS A 99 4.70 18.40 -1.94
C LYS A 99 3.66 17.30 -2.17
N TRP A 100 2.41 17.71 -2.24
CA TRP A 100 1.32 16.79 -2.54
C TRP A 100 0.97 16.88 -4.02
N ALA A 101 0.79 15.70 -4.63
CA ALA A 101 0.35 15.54 -6.00
C ALA A 101 -0.99 14.80 -6.03
N TYR A 102 -1.80 15.12 -7.04
CA TYR A 102 -3.03 14.37 -7.30
C TYR A 102 -2.72 13.18 -8.20
N GLU A 103 -3.11 12.00 -7.76
CA GLU A 103 -3.05 10.76 -8.55
C GLU A 103 -4.34 9.97 -8.33
N PRO A 104 -5.17 9.73 -9.38
CA PRO A 104 -6.38 8.94 -9.23
C PRO A 104 -6.09 7.53 -8.73
N PHE A 105 -6.95 7.00 -7.83
CA PHE A 105 -6.77 5.69 -7.21
C PHE A 105 -6.36 4.59 -8.21
N ASN A 106 -7.13 4.42 -9.30
CA ASN A 106 -6.84 3.37 -10.28
C ASN A 106 -5.57 3.64 -11.13
N ALA A 107 -5.14 4.89 -11.27
CA ALA A 107 -3.93 5.25 -11.99
C ALA A 107 -2.67 4.99 -11.16
N SER A 108 -2.77 5.05 -9.84
CA SER A 108 -1.63 4.89 -8.94
C SER A 108 -0.93 3.55 -9.12
N TYR A 109 -1.68 2.44 -9.25
CA TYR A 109 -1.11 1.11 -9.47
C TYR A 109 -1.09 0.65 -10.94
N ALA A 110 -1.42 1.51 -11.89
CA ALA A 110 -1.23 1.22 -13.31
C ALA A 110 0.27 1.10 -13.65
N PRO A 111 0.66 0.27 -14.64
CA PRO A 111 2.04 0.19 -15.10
C PRO A 111 2.56 1.52 -15.63
N GLY A 112 3.87 1.77 -15.46
CA GLY A 112 4.54 2.93 -16.05
C GLY A 112 5.20 3.86 -15.03
N PRO A 113 5.83 4.95 -15.50
CA PRO A 113 6.52 5.90 -14.64
C PRO A 113 5.53 6.65 -13.75
N LYS A 114 5.97 6.93 -12.51
CA LYS A 114 5.19 7.70 -11.54
C LYS A 114 5.72 9.12 -11.44
N LYS A 115 4.83 10.07 -11.14
CA LYS A 115 5.17 11.48 -10.94
C LYS A 115 5.19 11.87 -9.46
N PHE A 116 5.54 10.90 -8.60
CA PHE A 116 5.61 11.01 -7.16
C PHE A 116 6.67 10.06 -6.60
N ASP A 117 7.07 10.29 -5.36
CA ASP A 117 7.99 9.42 -4.62
C ASP A 117 7.26 8.24 -4.01
N PHE A 118 6.13 8.50 -3.37
CA PHE A 118 5.17 7.47 -2.97
C PHE A 118 3.73 8.01 -2.97
N ASP A 119 2.78 7.10 -3.12
CA ASP A 119 1.35 7.34 -2.98
C ASP A 119 0.84 6.74 -1.66
N ILE A 120 -0.04 7.46 -0.98
CA ILE A 120 -0.75 7.05 0.23
C ILE A 120 -2.23 7.38 0.06
N ASN A 121 -3.05 6.36 -0.14
CA ASN A 121 -4.44 6.51 -0.54
C ASN A 121 -5.22 5.20 -0.32
N GLU A 122 -5.17 4.65 0.90
CA GLU A 122 -5.90 3.43 1.27
C GLU A 122 -5.62 2.25 0.31
N ILE A 123 -4.37 2.16 -0.22
CA ILE A 123 -4.04 1.19 -1.25
C ILE A 123 -3.59 -0.13 -0.63
N SER A 124 -4.46 -1.13 -0.69
CA SER A 124 -4.13 -2.49 -0.27
C SER A 124 -3.07 -3.11 -1.18
N TYR A 125 -2.09 -3.74 -0.53
CA TYR A 125 -1.19 -4.65 -1.24
C TYR A 125 -1.96 -5.81 -1.84
N THR A 126 -1.71 -6.10 -3.12
CA THR A 126 -2.08 -7.37 -3.75
C THR A 126 -0.93 -7.87 -4.63
N PRO A 127 -0.77 -9.21 -4.79
CA PRO A 127 0.23 -9.75 -5.70
C PRO A 127 0.09 -9.21 -7.12
N GLN A 128 -1.15 -9.01 -7.58
CA GLN A 128 -1.43 -8.47 -8.92
C GLN A 128 -0.92 -7.03 -9.05
N ARG A 129 -1.25 -6.14 -8.12
CA ARG A 129 -0.76 -4.74 -8.13
C ARG A 129 0.75 -4.68 -8.04
N ALA A 130 1.37 -5.56 -7.24
CA ALA A 130 2.80 -5.65 -7.07
C ALA A 130 3.57 -6.08 -8.34
N THR A 131 2.91 -6.56 -9.38
CA THR A 131 3.54 -6.79 -10.69
C THR A 131 3.92 -5.48 -11.38
N ALA A 132 3.11 -4.43 -11.21
CA ALA A 132 3.24 -3.14 -11.88
C ALA A 132 3.93 -2.06 -11.05
N VAL A 133 3.86 -2.15 -9.72
CA VAL A 133 4.36 -1.15 -8.78
C VAL A 133 5.15 -1.81 -7.64
N THR A 134 5.79 -1.00 -6.81
CA THR A 134 6.45 -1.47 -5.59
C THR A 134 5.64 -1.00 -4.39
N PHE A 135 5.43 -1.88 -3.41
CA PHE A 135 4.79 -1.57 -2.15
C PHE A 135 5.80 -1.52 -1.01
N SER A 136 5.58 -0.64 -0.07
CA SER A 136 6.26 -0.65 1.22
C SER A 136 5.74 -1.77 2.13
N SER A 137 6.37 -1.92 3.30
CA SER A 137 5.79 -2.64 4.43
C SER A 137 4.44 -2.01 4.82
N SER A 138 3.55 -2.82 5.44
CA SER A 138 2.26 -2.35 5.94
C SER A 138 2.41 -1.16 6.89
N TYR A 139 1.55 -0.15 6.73
CA TYR A 139 1.35 0.91 7.73
C TYR A 139 -0.03 0.80 8.41
N TYR A 140 -0.95 0.00 7.87
CA TYR A 140 -2.28 -0.24 8.41
C TYR A 140 -2.80 -1.63 8.00
N ASP A 141 -3.38 -2.38 8.95
CA ASP A 141 -4.02 -3.67 8.69
C ASP A 141 -5.52 -3.46 8.51
N VAL A 142 -6.05 -3.94 7.38
CA VAL A 142 -7.42 -3.64 6.91
C VAL A 142 -8.39 -4.73 7.35
N GLN A 143 -9.58 -4.28 7.73
CA GLN A 143 -10.77 -5.12 7.84
C GLN A 143 -11.87 -4.52 6.96
N GLN A 144 -12.60 -5.36 6.24
CA GLN A 144 -13.73 -4.95 5.42
C GLN A 144 -15.00 -4.83 6.25
N ALA A 145 -15.86 -3.90 5.90
CA ALA A 145 -17.14 -3.69 6.57
C ALA A 145 -18.26 -3.42 5.58
N LEU A 146 -19.48 -3.76 5.98
CA LEU A 146 -20.70 -3.65 5.20
C LEU A 146 -21.48 -2.40 5.62
N VAL A 147 -21.81 -1.55 4.67
CA VAL A 147 -22.66 -0.36 4.86
C VAL A 147 -23.95 -0.50 4.08
N ALA A 148 -25.07 -0.23 4.73
CA ALA A 148 -26.40 -0.22 4.14
C ALA A 148 -27.26 0.92 4.67
N LEU A 149 -28.44 1.12 4.10
CA LEU A 149 -29.43 2.04 4.64
C LEU A 149 -30.07 1.46 5.90
N LYS A 150 -30.25 2.27 6.93
CA LYS A 150 -31.01 1.92 8.14
C LYS A 150 -32.41 1.48 7.75
N ASN A 151 -32.88 0.42 8.37
CA ASN A 151 -34.18 -0.20 8.05
C ASN A 151 -34.30 -0.71 6.60
N GLY A 152 -33.17 -0.79 5.87
CA GLY A 152 -33.11 -1.44 4.58
C GLY A 152 -33.22 -2.98 4.69
N PRO A 153 -33.37 -3.68 3.56
CA PRO A 153 -33.60 -5.12 3.57
C PRO A 153 -32.44 -5.92 4.18
N ILE A 154 -31.22 -5.37 4.19
CA ILE A 154 -30.00 -6.03 4.66
C ILE A 154 -29.64 -5.68 6.12
N SER A 155 -30.22 -4.61 6.70
CA SER A 155 -29.83 -4.10 8.02
C SER A 155 -29.97 -5.11 9.17
N ALA A 156 -30.88 -6.07 9.05
CA ALA A 156 -31.12 -7.13 10.03
C ALA A 156 -30.38 -8.44 9.74
N LYS A 157 -29.54 -8.50 8.72
CA LYS A 157 -28.91 -9.73 8.23
C LYS A 157 -27.47 -9.83 8.71
N HIS A 158 -27.17 -10.89 9.45
CA HIS A 158 -25.88 -11.06 10.15
C HIS A 158 -25.16 -12.38 9.84
N THR A 159 -25.71 -13.24 8.98
CA THR A 159 -25.03 -14.46 8.54
C THR A 159 -24.56 -14.33 7.09
N PRO A 160 -23.44 -14.95 6.71
CA PRO A 160 -22.97 -14.95 5.33
C PRO A 160 -24.00 -15.45 4.32
N ALA A 161 -24.79 -16.46 4.70
CA ALA A 161 -25.85 -17.00 3.84
C ALA A 161 -26.94 -15.98 3.54
N ASP A 162 -27.32 -15.16 4.52
CA ASP A 162 -28.34 -14.11 4.36
C ASP A 162 -27.88 -13.00 3.41
N LEU A 163 -26.56 -12.75 3.32
CA LEU A 163 -26.01 -11.66 2.53
C LEU A 163 -26.07 -11.91 1.02
N LYS A 164 -26.24 -13.17 0.57
CA LYS A 164 -26.18 -13.52 -0.86
C LYS A 164 -27.35 -13.00 -1.72
N ALA A 165 -28.45 -12.65 -1.11
CA ALA A 165 -29.69 -12.27 -1.82
C ALA A 165 -29.75 -10.79 -2.25
N TYR A 166 -28.77 -9.97 -1.84
CA TYR A 166 -28.83 -8.51 -1.99
C TYR A 166 -28.00 -8.00 -3.16
N ILE A 167 -28.34 -6.79 -3.61
CA ILE A 167 -27.63 -6.09 -4.70
C ILE A 167 -26.51 -5.25 -4.10
N TYR A 168 -25.29 -5.61 -4.45
CA TYR A 168 -24.07 -4.89 -4.03
C TYR A 168 -23.61 -3.96 -5.13
N GLY A 169 -22.89 -2.91 -4.73
CA GLY A 169 -22.13 -2.08 -5.64
C GLY A 169 -20.80 -1.67 -5.02
N ASP A 170 -19.76 -1.54 -5.85
CA ASP A 170 -18.48 -1.05 -5.38
C ASP A 170 -17.65 -0.40 -6.49
N GLN A 171 -16.56 0.26 -6.09
CA GLN A 171 -15.67 0.92 -7.03
C GLN A 171 -14.81 -0.11 -7.76
N VAL A 172 -14.63 0.09 -9.06
CA VAL A 172 -13.78 -0.74 -9.91
C VAL A 172 -12.36 -0.84 -9.37
N GLY A 173 -11.80 -2.04 -9.38
CA GLY A 173 -10.40 -2.29 -9.02
C GLY A 173 -10.10 -2.28 -7.52
N THR A 174 -11.10 -2.12 -6.63
CA THR A 174 -10.91 -2.19 -5.18
C THR A 174 -10.83 -3.64 -4.69
N THR A 175 -10.18 -3.83 -3.55
CA THR A 175 -10.20 -5.10 -2.81
C THR A 175 -11.57 -5.35 -2.20
N SER A 176 -12.34 -4.31 -1.90
CA SER A 176 -13.73 -4.42 -1.43
C SER A 176 -14.65 -5.04 -2.49
N LEU A 177 -14.54 -4.63 -3.77
CA LEU A 177 -15.24 -5.30 -4.87
C LEU A 177 -14.84 -6.77 -5.01
N ALA A 178 -13.55 -7.05 -4.87
CA ALA A 178 -13.05 -8.43 -4.89
C ALA A 178 -13.61 -9.22 -3.69
N PHE A 179 -13.67 -8.63 -2.50
CA PHE A 179 -14.24 -9.24 -1.29
C PHE A 179 -15.74 -9.59 -1.49
N ILE A 180 -16.53 -8.69 -2.07
CA ILE A 180 -17.93 -8.98 -2.39
C ILE A 180 -18.03 -10.22 -3.27
N THR A 181 -17.19 -10.33 -4.29
CA THR A 181 -17.27 -11.43 -5.27
C THR A 181 -16.71 -12.75 -4.73
N SER A 182 -15.66 -12.73 -3.89
CA SER A 182 -15.01 -13.95 -3.38
C SER A 182 -15.57 -14.46 -2.06
N GLU A 183 -15.92 -13.55 -1.13
CA GLU A 183 -16.34 -13.93 0.22
C GLU A 183 -17.86 -13.87 0.40
N ILE A 184 -18.53 -12.80 -0.02
CA ILE A 184 -19.99 -12.70 0.08
C ILE A 184 -20.67 -13.56 -0.98
N GLN A 185 -20.15 -13.56 -2.21
CA GLN A 185 -20.67 -14.36 -3.34
C GLN A 185 -22.17 -14.11 -3.59
N PRO A 186 -22.59 -12.88 -3.81
CA PRO A 186 -24.00 -12.58 -4.01
C PRO A 186 -24.55 -13.28 -5.26
N THR A 187 -25.86 -13.59 -5.25
CA THR A 187 -26.55 -14.23 -6.39
C THR A 187 -26.51 -13.36 -7.64
N ALA A 188 -26.68 -12.04 -7.47
CA ALA A 188 -26.55 -11.06 -8.55
C ALA A 188 -25.10 -10.52 -8.62
N GLN A 189 -24.60 -10.29 -9.83
CA GLN A 189 -23.31 -9.65 -10.01
C GLN A 189 -23.31 -8.25 -9.39
N PRO A 190 -22.27 -7.86 -8.63
CA PRO A 190 -22.15 -6.52 -8.08
C PRO A 190 -22.17 -5.45 -9.18
N LYS A 191 -22.83 -4.32 -8.91
CA LYS A 191 -22.74 -3.15 -9.79
C LYS A 191 -21.40 -2.47 -9.60
N VAL A 192 -20.72 -2.16 -10.70
CA VAL A 192 -19.36 -1.58 -10.68
C VAL A 192 -19.44 -0.10 -11.06
N PHE A 193 -18.84 0.74 -10.22
CA PHE A 193 -18.81 2.19 -10.38
C PHE A 193 -17.36 2.69 -10.53
N GLN A 194 -17.21 3.92 -11.05
CA GLN A 194 -15.88 4.49 -11.27
C GLN A 194 -15.26 5.05 -9.98
N THR A 195 -16.08 5.59 -9.09
CA THR A 195 -15.62 6.19 -7.83
C THR A 195 -16.48 5.72 -6.65
N LEU A 196 -15.91 5.79 -5.44
CA LEU A 196 -16.69 5.54 -4.20
C LEU A 196 -17.86 6.52 -4.05
N ASN A 197 -17.75 7.74 -4.58
CA ASN A 197 -18.86 8.70 -4.56
C ASN A 197 -20.04 8.24 -5.40
N ASP A 198 -19.80 7.61 -6.54
CA ASP A 198 -20.86 7.01 -7.37
C ASP A 198 -21.52 5.84 -6.65
N VAL A 199 -20.74 5.02 -5.93
CA VAL A 199 -21.24 3.90 -5.11
C VAL A 199 -22.16 4.44 -3.99
N LYS A 200 -21.70 5.46 -3.28
CA LYS A 200 -22.47 6.13 -2.21
C LYS A 200 -23.79 6.72 -2.75
N SER A 201 -23.74 7.35 -3.91
CA SER A 201 -24.94 7.88 -4.58
C SER A 201 -25.91 6.77 -4.99
N ALA A 202 -25.39 5.63 -5.46
CA ALA A 202 -26.19 4.46 -5.81
C ALA A 202 -26.90 3.85 -4.59
N LEU A 203 -26.22 3.83 -3.43
CA LEU A 203 -26.81 3.39 -2.16
C LEU A 203 -27.96 4.33 -1.74
N GLN A 204 -27.72 5.64 -1.75
CA GLN A 204 -28.71 6.65 -1.38
C GLN A 204 -29.96 6.64 -2.29
N THR A 205 -29.79 6.29 -3.56
CA THR A 205 -30.85 6.21 -4.54
C THR A 205 -31.48 4.81 -4.69
N HIS A 206 -31.18 3.89 -3.76
CA HIS A 206 -31.69 2.51 -3.75
C HIS A 206 -31.36 1.71 -5.03
N GLN A 207 -30.29 2.06 -5.73
CA GLN A 207 -29.80 1.28 -6.86
C GLN A 207 -29.04 0.04 -6.42
N ILE A 208 -28.46 0.10 -5.21
CA ILE A 208 -27.82 -1.01 -4.52
C ILE A 208 -28.36 -1.09 -3.09
N ASP A 209 -28.32 -2.29 -2.51
CA ASP A 209 -28.74 -2.51 -1.12
C ASP A 209 -27.59 -2.25 -0.12
N ALA A 210 -26.35 -2.48 -0.56
CA ALA A 210 -25.17 -2.31 0.27
C ALA A 210 -23.89 -2.09 -0.55
N LEU A 211 -22.90 -1.51 0.12
CA LEU A 211 -21.51 -1.45 -0.32
C LEU A 211 -20.61 -2.08 0.73
N VAL A 212 -19.40 -2.45 0.35
CA VAL A 212 -18.33 -2.89 1.26
C VAL A 212 -17.17 -1.92 1.15
N THR A 213 -16.54 -1.59 2.24
CA THR A 213 -15.32 -0.78 2.28
C THR A 213 -14.54 -1.09 3.55
N ASP A 214 -13.35 -0.53 3.72
CA ASP A 214 -12.61 -0.66 4.98
C ASP A 214 -13.40 -0.10 6.16
N THR A 215 -13.16 -0.66 7.35
CA THR A 215 -13.94 -0.34 8.55
C THR A 215 -13.95 1.15 8.92
N PRO A 216 -12.82 1.90 8.90
CA PRO A 216 -12.84 3.32 9.22
C PRO A 216 -13.68 4.14 8.23
N THR A 217 -13.58 3.85 6.94
CA THR A 217 -14.37 4.51 5.89
C THR A 217 -15.86 4.16 6.02
N ALA A 218 -16.19 2.89 6.25
CA ALA A 218 -17.57 2.44 6.52
C ALA A 218 -18.20 3.17 7.70
N GLN A 219 -17.46 3.30 8.79
CA GLN A 219 -17.91 4.00 9.98
C GLN A 219 -18.09 5.50 9.72
N TYR A 220 -17.16 6.14 8.99
CA TYR A 220 -17.29 7.54 8.61
C TYR A 220 -18.51 7.79 7.74
N ILE A 221 -18.73 6.96 6.72
CA ILE A 221 -19.95 7.02 5.87
C ILE A 221 -21.20 6.95 6.73
N SER A 222 -21.25 5.99 7.66
CA SER A 222 -22.47 5.71 8.45
C SER A 222 -22.73 6.71 9.56
N SER A 223 -21.69 7.26 10.18
CA SER A 223 -21.83 8.15 11.34
C SER A 223 -21.88 9.64 10.96
N SER A 224 -21.31 10.02 9.83
CA SER A 224 -21.01 11.42 9.56
C SER A 224 -21.33 11.87 8.13
N GLU A 225 -21.12 11.03 7.12
CA GLU A 225 -21.19 11.48 5.73
C GLU A 225 -22.58 11.29 5.13
N ILE A 226 -23.23 10.13 5.36
CA ILE A 226 -24.53 9.81 4.78
C ILE A 226 -25.57 9.52 5.88
N PRO A 227 -26.38 10.52 6.27
CA PRO A 227 -27.45 10.28 7.22
C PRO A 227 -28.39 9.16 6.73
N GLY A 228 -28.80 8.31 7.66
CA GLY A 228 -29.70 7.20 7.33
C GLY A 228 -29.00 5.92 6.88
N THR A 229 -27.67 5.88 6.85
CA THR A 229 -26.90 4.64 6.69
C THR A 229 -26.46 4.08 8.04
N GLU A 230 -26.08 2.82 8.04
CA GLU A 230 -25.45 2.14 9.17
C GLU A 230 -24.37 1.20 8.69
N MET A 231 -23.36 0.97 9.53
CA MET A 231 -22.44 -0.13 9.35
C MET A 231 -23.09 -1.38 9.93
N VAL A 232 -23.53 -2.27 9.04
CA VAL A 232 -24.29 -3.49 9.38
C VAL A 232 -23.36 -4.49 10.07
N ALA A 233 -22.14 -4.60 9.58
CA ALA A 233 -21.16 -5.57 10.05
C ALA A 233 -19.74 -5.23 9.64
N GLN A 234 -18.80 -5.77 10.43
CA GLN A 234 -17.40 -5.86 10.09
C GLN A 234 -17.06 -7.33 9.84
N PHE A 235 -16.17 -7.60 8.90
CA PHE A 235 -15.71 -8.95 8.60
C PHE A 235 -14.37 -9.25 9.28
N PRO A 236 -14.05 -10.54 9.52
CA PRO A 236 -12.74 -10.93 10.03
C PRO A 236 -11.60 -10.44 9.12
N SER A 237 -10.42 -10.22 9.70
CA SER A 237 -9.25 -9.88 8.92
C SER A 237 -8.85 -11.01 7.98
N THR A 238 -8.62 -10.67 6.71
CA THR A 238 -8.09 -11.58 5.69
C THR A 238 -6.56 -11.49 5.55
N GLY A 239 -5.89 -10.68 6.41
CA GLY A 239 -4.48 -10.32 6.26
C GLY A 239 -4.25 -9.18 5.27
N GLU A 240 -5.32 -8.54 4.81
CA GLU A 240 -5.27 -7.36 3.97
C GLU A 240 -4.57 -6.20 4.71
N HIS A 241 -3.74 -5.45 4.00
CA HIS A 241 -3.02 -4.33 4.58
C HIS A 241 -2.72 -3.25 3.55
N TYR A 242 -2.64 -2.01 4.00
CA TYR A 242 -2.18 -0.90 3.18
C TYR A 242 -0.67 -0.79 3.19
N GLY A 243 -0.10 -0.53 2.02
CA GLY A 243 1.29 -0.17 1.82
C GLY A 243 1.41 1.12 1.03
N LEU A 244 2.48 1.89 1.27
CA LEU A 244 2.81 3.00 0.39
C LEU A 244 3.21 2.45 -0.97
N LEU A 245 2.70 3.07 -2.02
CA LEU A 245 2.95 2.64 -3.38
C LEU A 245 4.04 3.52 -4.01
N LEU A 246 5.03 2.89 -4.64
CA LEU A 246 6.14 3.55 -5.33
C LEU A 246 6.23 3.05 -6.79
N ALA A 247 6.95 3.78 -7.63
CA ALA A 247 7.29 3.29 -8.96
C ALA A 247 7.96 1.90 -8.85
N LYS A 248 7.70 1.03 -9.84
CA LYS A 248 8.25 -0.33 -9.86
C LYS A 248 9.76 -0.32 -9.76
N GLY A 249 10.30 -1.01 -8.75
CA GLY A 249 11.73 -1.13 -8.51
C GLY A 249 12.40 0.12 -7.92
N ASN A 250 11.64 1.15 -7.49
CA ASN A 250 12.23 2.34 -6.88
C ASN A 250 12.95 1.97 -5.56
N PRO A 251 14.26 2.19 -5.43
CA PRO A 251 15.05 1.82 -4.26
C PRO A 251 14.70 2.62 -3.01
N LEU A 252 14.00 3.77 -3.13
CA LEU A 252 13.49 4.56 -2.02
C LEU A 252 12.65 3.71 -1.04
N VAL A 253 12.01 2.63 -1.54
CA VAL A 253 11.21 1.70 -0.71
C VAL A 253 12.00 1.16 0.49
N THR A 254 13.31 0.97 0.36
CA THR A 254 14.16 0.52 1.48
C THR A 254 14.17 1.53 2.62
N CYS A 255 14.28 2.81 2.31
CA CYS A 255 14.28 3.88 3.30
C CYS A 255 12.88 4.15 3.86
N VAL A 256 11.86 4.05 3.03
CA VAL A 256 10.45 4.10 3.46
C VAL A 256 10.14 2.98 4.44
N ASN A 257 10.55 1.74 4.14
CA ASN A 257 10.36 0.61 5.05
C ASN A 257 11.09 0.78 6.39
N LYS A 258 12.31 1.34 6.36
CA LYS A 258 13.04 1.67 7.59
C LYS A 258 12.31 2.74 8.42
N ALA A 259 11.77 3.76 7.77
CA ALA A 259 10.96 4.78 8.42
C ALA A 259 9.70 4.16 9.07
N ILE A 260 8.94 3.32 8.34
CA ILE A 260 7.77 2.61 8.86
C ILE A 260 8.15 1.74 10.06
N ALA A 261 9.25 0.97 9.97
CA ALA A 261 9.72 0.12 11.06
C ALA A 261 10.04 0.95 12.32
N THR A 262 10.68 2.12 12.16
CA THR A 262 10.93 3.04 13.27
C THR A 262 9.63 3.52 13.89
N LEU A 263 8.66 3.99 13.06
CA LEU A 263 7.38 4.49 13.53
C LEU A 263 6.50 3.40 14.18
N LYS A 264 6.68 2.14 13.81
CA LYS A 264 6.08 0.99 14.51
C LYS A 264 6.73 0.76 15.86
N SER A 265 8.06 0.71 15.90
CA SER A 265 8.81 0.35 17.11
C SER A 265 8.75 1.42 18.21
N ASP A 266 8.66 2.70 17.84
CA ASP A 266 8.51 3.82 18.78
C ASP A 266 7.05 4.10 19.18
N GLY A 267 6.09 3.34 18.63
CA GLY A 267 4.67 3.45 18.93
C GLY A 267 3.96 4.60 18.20
N THR A 268 4.62 5.34 17.32
CA THR A 268 4.01 6.47 16.59
C THR A 268 2.81 6.04 15.77
N LEU A 269 2.92 4.95 14.98
CA LEU A 269 1.78 4.47 14.18
C LEU A 269 0.59 4.08 15.04
N GLN A 270 0.84 3.43 16.19
CA GLN A 270 -0.23 3.07 17.12
C GLN A 270 -0.92 4.31 17.72
N GLN A 271 -0.13 5.34 18.07
CA GLN A 271 -0.68 6.60 18.59
C GLN A 271 -1.53 7.32 17.53
N LEU A 272 -1.08 7.36 16.27
CA LEU A 272 -1.83 7.94 15.15
C LEU A 272 -3.12 7.16 14.88
N GLN A 273 -3.06 5.81 14.88
CA GLN A 273 -4.23 4.96 14.76
C GLN A 273 -5.23 5.23 15.89
N LYS A 274 -4.75 5.27 17.13
CA LYS A 274 -5.59 5.60 18.27
C LYS A 274 -6.21 7.00 18.15
N LYS A 275 -5.44 7.98 17.71
CA LYS A 275 -5.93 9.37 17.58
C LYS A 275 -7.01 9.52 16.53
N TYR A 276 -6.85 8.92 15.36
CA TYR A 276 -7.70 9.18 14.21
C TYR A 276 -8.70 8.06 13.92
N LEU A 277 -8.41 6.81 14.29
CA LEU A 277 -9.21 5.65 13.90
C LEU A 277 -9.92 4.94 15.06
N GLN A 278 -9.57 5.22 16.32
CA GLN A 278 -10.13 4.48 17.46
C GLN A 278 -11.67 4.49 17.51
N THR A 279 -12.29 5.62 17.18
CA THR A 279 -13.75 5.77 17.16
C THR A 279 -14.40 4.91 16.06
N TYR A 280 -13.61 4.52 15.06
CA TYR A 280 -14.05 3.78 13.87
C TYR A 280 -13.78 2.26 13.96
N LEU A 281 -13.26 1.76 15.09
CA LEU A 281 -12.86 0.35 15.22
C LEU A 281 -13.77 -0.48 16.13
N SER A 282 -14.84 0.12 16.68
CA SER A 282 -15.69 -0.50 17.73
C SER A 282 -17.05 -0.91 17.14
N VAL A 283 -17.10 -2.05 16.44
CA VAL A 283 -18.31 -2.54 15.78
C VAL A 283 -18.47 -4.05 15.83
N PRO A 284 -19.71 -4.56 15.72
CA PRO A 284 -19.96 -6.00 15.67
C PRO A 284 -19.25 -6.67 14.49
N THR A 285 -18.63 -7.82 14.73
CA THR A 285 -18.02 -8.64 13.69
C THR A 285 -18.98 -9.74 13.27
N ILE A 286 -19.25 -9.87 11.96
CA ILE A 286 -19.89 -11.07 11.40
C ILE A 286 -18.83 -12.16 11.36
N GLN A 287 -19.11 -13.27 12.05
CA GLN A 287 -18.32 -14.49 11.91
C GLN A 287 -18.78 -15.20 10.63
N PRO A 288 -17.85 -15.65 9.78
CA PRO A 288 -18.18 -16.41 8.58
C PRO A 288 -18.80 -17.78 8.89
#